data_471617fed23a8b6e64b048026c9d0578
#
_entry.id   471617fed23a8b6e64b048026c9d0578
#
_cell.length_a   1.000
_cell.length_b   1.000
_cell.length_c   1.000
_cell.angle_alpha   90.00
_cell.angle_beta   90.00
_cell.angle_gamma   90.00
#
_symmetry.space_group_name_H-M   'P 1'
#
loop_
_entity.id
_entity.type
_entity.pdbx_description
1 polymer ?
#
loop_
_entity_poly.entity_id
_entity_poly.type
_entity_poly.pdbx_seq_one_letter_code
_entity_poly.pdbx_strand_id
1 'polypeptide(L)'
;MCRKLFCLALMAMTLGFLSCSDDSGETPPAVKNVWGITYSHKNLGAYPDLFSKYWVYAYETSKNPDVGLRISGEYPDTRFFSFSVYNDMTGEVIDGLDDVHITPDKGSVNPYLATTESKGNRFTVYLLKQGTDLSLFPGAKEGNVCYFTDDVECLTVCLRHYLGVDEFGGVSLPVVEGVNLRTGKTVTTPDAVVSRATVMRQGNYEHVASDDNNEVPFILAPRGAYFPNNSTDYLFCRTKLTTDQVLSFSFIPVPVPSRVEDYLGARARYWSICIGSLQNTFSYSSFYDKMLSYPENEKITVIVVSANNPRLAEVKKAAADIPYSYVMEWDETIVDAHGKAIGDIIAIMYRNILPDNTWEHSIKNMEPVVSYGDPYSMVTNPETQIAHIALGDYGPLGVKQTTGEFLNKRK
;
A
#
# COMPACT_ATOMS: atom_id res chain seq x y z
N MET A 1 19.60 33.69 -33.21
CA MET A 1 21.06 33.42 -33.19
C MET A 1 21.43 32.82 -31.86
N CYS A 2 22.22 31.75 -31.89
CA CYS A 2 22.85 31.00 -30.81
C CYS A 2 21.95 30.34 -29.74
N ARG A 3 21.65 29.09 -30.03
CA ARG A 3 21.28 28.07 -29.05
C ARG A 3 22.51 27.63 -28.28
N LYS A 4 22.49 27.62 -26.95
CA LYS A 4 23.48 26.93 -26.12
C LYS A 4 22.85 25.66 -25.58
N LEU A 5 23.34 24.52 -26.05
CA LEU A 5 23.18 23.20 -25.45
C LEU A 5 23.90 23.17 -24.09
N PHE A 6 23.23 22.73 -23.05
CA PHE A 6 23.87 22.32 -21.81
C PHE A 6 23.87 20.78 -21.75
N CYS A 7 25.06 20.21 -21.95
CA CYS A 7 25.34 18.82 -21.60
C CYS A 7 25.65 18.75 -20.12
N LEU A 8 24.84 18.06 -19.33
CA LEU A 8 25.19 17.63 -17.97
C LEU A 8 25.92 16.28 -18.06
N ALA A 9 27.20 16.30 -17.72
CA ALA A 9 28.00 15.08 -17.55
C ALA A 9 27.73 14.51 -16.14
N LEU A 10 27.24 13.28 -16.06
CA LEU A 10 27.13 12.52 -14.83
C LEU A 10 28.52 11.96 -14.48
N MET A 11 29.13 12.46 -13.41
CA MET A 11 30.40 12.00 -12.89
C MET A 11 30.16 10.85 -11.90
N ALA A 12 30.48 9.62 -12.32
CA ALA A 12 30.47 8.46 -11.43
C ALA A 12 31.74 8.51 -10.57
N MET A 13 31.61 8.70 -9.26
CA MET A 13 32.70 8.50 -8.30
C MET A 13 32.78 7.02 -7.91
N THR A 14 33.78 6.32 -8.44
CA THR A 14 34.21 5.01 -7.95
C THR A 14 35.23 5.19 -6.84
N LEU A 15 34.84 4.92 -5.59
CA LEU A 15 35.81 4.76 -4.49
C LEU A 15 36.30 3.31 -4.48
N GLY A 16 37.53 3.12 -4.93
CA GLY A 16 38.23 1.85 -4.81
C GLY A 16 38.82 1.67 -3.41
N PHE A 17 38.42 0.59 -2.73
CA PHE A 17 39.18 0.08 -1.59
C PHE A 17 40.04 -1.07 -2.05
N LEU A 18 41.37 -0.84 -2.03
CA LEU A 18 42.39 -1.88 -2.19
C LEU A 18 42.55 -2.59 -0.84
N SER A 19 42.14 -3.84 -0.77
CA SER A 19 42.57 -4.77 0.26
C SER A 19 43.24 -5.96 -0.43
N CYS A 20 44.56 -6.13 -0.22
CA CYS A 20 45.28 -7.33 -0.63
C CYS A 20 45.04 -8.46 0.36
N SER A 21 44.48 -9.56 -0.11
CA SER A 21 44.78 -10.90 0.39
C SER A 21 44.53 -11.90 -0.73
N ASP A 22 45.59 -12.69 -1.06
CA ASP A 22 45.57 -13.76 -2.02
C ASP A 22 44.54 -14.81 -1.65
N ASP A 23 43.50 -14.96 -2.46
CA ASP A 23 42.87 -16.24 -2.72
C ASP A 23 42.08 -16.18 -4.05
N SER A 24 42.07 -17.30 -4.79
CA SER A 24 41.54 -17.58 -6.13
C SER A 24 40.42 -16.63 -6.61
N GLY A 25 40.78 -15.85 -7.64
CA GLY A 25 40.07 -14.70 -8.17
C GLY A 25 38.72 -14.94 -8.86
N GLU A 26 37.64 -15.09 -8.10
CA GLU A 26 36.32 -14.73 -8.59
C GLU A 26 35.99 -13.34 -8.07
N THR A 27 35.96 -12.35 -8.96
CA THR A 27 35.45 -11.01 -8.62
C THR A 27 33.99 -11.15 -8.19
N PRO A 28 33.62 -10.65 -7.01
CA PRO A 28 32.21 -10.69 -6.60
C PRO A 28 31.34 -10.00 -7.67
N PRO A 29 30.18 -10.56 -8.00
CA PRO A 29 29.28 -9.95 -8.97
C PRO A 29 28.93 -8.53 -8.55
N ALA A 30 28.93 -7.60 -9.52
CA ALA A 30 28.61 -6.21 -9.27
C ALA A 30 27.18 -6.08 -8.73
N VAL A 31 27.00 -5.37 -7.62
CA VAL A 31 25.68 -5.11 -7.04
C VAL A 31 24.90 -4.21 -8.00
N LYS A 32 23.81 -4.72 -8.53
CA LYS A 32 22.84 -3.96 -9.35
C LYS A 32 21.79 -3.32 -8.45
N ASN A 33 21.49 -2.03 -8.69
CA ASN A 33 20.22 -1.49 -8.20
C ASN A 33 19.10 -2.03 -9.09
N VAL A 34 18.36 -2.99 -8.59
CA VAL A 34 17.30 -3.68 -9.33
C VAL A 34 15.91 -3.10 -9.06
N TRP A 35 15.79 -2.22 -8.07
CA TRP A 35 14.53 -1.58 -7.77
C TRP A 35 14.13 -0.67 -8.93
N GLY A 36 13.14 -1.13 -9.65
CA GLY A 36 12.48 -0.36 -10.68
C GLY A 36 11.51 0.64 -10.05
N ILE A 37 10.93 1.41 -10.88
CA ILE A 37 9.97 2.49 -10.75
C ILE A 37 9.37 2.63 -9.35
N THR A 38 9.60 3.81 -8.76
CA THR A 38 8.85 4.33 -7.62
C THR A 38 7.40 4.54 -8.07
N TYR A 39 6.50 3.77 -7.52
CA TYR A 39 5.09 3.97 -7.75
C TYR A 39 4.59 5.10 -6.86
N SER A 40 4.28 6.21 -7.47
CA SER A 40 3.53 7.30 -6.86
C SER A 40 2.12 7.34 -7.44
N HIS A 41 1.23 8.06 -6.75
CA HIS A 41 -0.14 8.32 -7.20
C HIS A 41 -0.28 8.82 -8.66
N LYS A 42 0.82 9.29 -9.27
CA LYS A 42 0.84 9.81 -10.64
C LYS A 42 1.01 8.72 -11.71
N ASN A 43 1.46 7.53 -11.33
CA ASN A 43 1.93 6.52 -12.28
C ASN A 43 1.23 5.17 -12.15
N LEU A 44 0.32 4.98 -11.16
CA LEU A 44 -0.26 3.67 -10.89
C LEU A 44 -1.75 3.69 -10.65
N GLY A 45 -2.38 2.77 -11.36
CA GLY A 45 -3.60 2.13 -10.90
C GLY A 45 -3.39 1.31 -9.62
N ALA A 46 -4.43 0.63 -9.15
CA ALA A 46 -4.48 -0.14 -7.91
C ALA A 46 -4.67 0.68 -6.62
N TYR A 47 -5.23 1.87 -6.74
CA TYR A 47 -5.60 2.72 -5.60
C TYR A 47 -4.46 2.93 -4.59
N PRO A 48 -3.29 3.43 -4.99
CA PRO A 48 -2.19 3.65 -4.08
C PRO A 48 -2.58 4.65 -2.99
N ASP A 49 -2.03 4.47 -1.79
CA ASP A 49 -2.08 5.50 -0.77
C ASP A 49 -1.19 6.67 -1.16
N LEU A 50 -1.68 7.92 -1.08
CA LEU A 50 -0.88 9.10 -1.45
C LEU A 50 0.26 9.38 -0.48
N PHE A 51 0.23 8.77 0.71
CA PHE A 51 1.26 8.89 1.75
C PHE A 51 2.24 7.72 1.76
N SER A 52 2.20 6.89 0.72
CA SER A 52 3.08 5.73 0.56
C SER A 52 3.98 5.86 -0.66
N LYS A 53 5.08 5.09 -0.64
CA LYS A 53 6.00 4.88 -1.74
C LYS A 53 6.20 3.40 -1.95
N TYR A 54 6.30 2.99 -3.20
CA TYR A 54 6.48 1.59 -3.58
C TYR A 54 7.63 1.45 -4.57
N TRP A 55 8.48 0.45 -4.35
CA TRP A 55 9.52 0.03 -5.28
C TRP A 55 9.31 -1.43 -5.61
N VAL A 56 9.46 -1.76 -6.87
CA VAL A 56 9.16 -3.10 -7.38
C VAL A 56 10.38 -3.67 -8.08
N TYR A 57 10.65 -4.93 -7.80
CA TYR A 57 11.58 -5.73 -8.55
C TYR A 57 10.89 -7.03 -8.99
N ALA A 58 10.86 -7.30 -10.29
CA ALA A 58 10.30 -8.51 -10.85
C ALA A 58 11.36 -9.27 -11.65
N TYR A 59 11.35 -10.60 -11.57
CA TYR A 59 12.22 -11.47 -12.35
C TYR A 59 11.56 -12.81 -12.68
N GLU A 60 12.00 -13.43 -13.77
CA GLU A 60 11.51 -14.74 -14.22
C GLU A 60 12.23 -15.87 -13.47
N THR A 61 11.51 -16.58 -12.60
CA THR A 61 11.99 -17.76 -11.86
C THR A 61 12.23 -18.93 -12.79
N SER A 62 11.41 -19.06 -13.84
CA SER A 62 11.57 -20.10 -14.87
C SER A 62 12.92 -20.04 -15.60
N LYS A 63 13.50 -18.85 -15.76
CA LYS A 63 14.86 -18.67 -16.30
C LYS A 63 15.95 -18.75 -15.24
N ASN A 64 15.59 -18.71 -13.95
CA ASN A 64 16.50 -18.69 -12.81
C ASN A 64 16.07 -19.74 -11.75
N PRO A 65 15.92 -21.01 -12.10
CA PRO A 65 15.23 -22.01 -11.25
C PRO A 65 15.93 -22.30 -9.92
N ASP A 66 17.24 -22.07 -9.83
CA ASP A 66 18.06 -22.30 -8.63
C ASP A 66 18.46 -20.98 -7.93
N VAL A 67 17.80 -19.87 -8.24
CA VAL A 67 18.15 -18.55 -7.68
C VAL A 67 17.03 -18.02 -6.78
N GLY A 68 17.39 -17.78 -5.53
CA GLY A 68 16.66 -16.95 -4.59
C GLY A 68 17.28 -15.55 -4.47
N LEU A 69 16.75 -14.76 -3.55
CA LEU A 69 17.25 -13.42 -3.29
C LEU A 69 17.66 -13.24 -1.83
N ARG A 70 18.72 -12.45 -1.62
CA ARG A 70 19.06 -11.84 -0.34
C ARG A 70 18.85 -10.33 -0.46
N ILE A 71 18.05 -9.76 0.43
CA ILE A 71 17.68 -8.35 0.47
C ILE A 71 18.19 -7.79 1.79
N SER A 72 19.19 -6.91 1.75
CA SER A 72 19.86 -6.38 2.93
C SER A 72 19.84 -4.86 2.94
N GLY A 73 19.55 -4.27 4.10
CA GLY A 73 19.45 -2.82 4.21
C GLY A 73 19.46 -2.33 5.65
N GLU A 74 19.12 -1.07 5.80
CA GLU A 74 18.84 -0.42 7.07
C GLU A 74 17.33 -0.23 7.21
N TYR A 75 16.82 -0.36 8.45
CA TYR A 75 15.42 -0.06 8.72
C TYR A 75 15.15 1.41 8.40
N PRO A 76 14.16 1.72 7.54
CA PRO A 76 13.83 3.10 7.22
C PRO A 76 13.11 3.79 8.38
N ASP A 77 13.27 5.10 8.49
CA ASP A 77 12.45 5.93 9.38
C ASP A 77 11.11 6.24 8.71
N THR A 78 10.17 5.35 8.90
CA THR A 78 8.81 5.39 8.34
C THR A 78 7.81 4.97 9.40
N ARG A 79 6.54 5.30 9.21
CA ARG A 79 5.48 4.80 10.08
C ARG A 79 5.28 3.29 9.95
N PHE A 80 5.49 2.77 8.75
CA PHE A 80 5.37 1.36 8.41
C PHE A 80 6.18 1.06 7.15
N PHE A 81 6.84 -0.10 7.11
CA PHE A 81 7.37 -0.64 5.88
C PHE A 81 7.15 -2.15 5.78
N SER A 82 7.15 -2.67 4.57
CA SER A 82 6.97 -4.10 4.33
C SER A 82 7.55 -4.54 3.00
N PHE A 83 7.84 -5.84 2.93
CA PHE A 83 8.04 -6.59 1.68
C PHE A 83 6.81 -7.43 1.41
N SER A 84 6.31 -7.40 0.18
CA SER A 84 5.29 -8.34 -0.29
C SER A 84 5.77 -9.02 -1.54
N VAL A 85 5.54 -10.32 -1.62
CA VAL A 85 5.93 -11.17 -2.75
C VAL A 85 4.68 -11.61 -3.49
N TYR A 86 4.69 -11.51 -4.80
CA TYR A 86 3.55 -11.82 -5.65
C TYR A 86 3.92 -12.79 -6.76
N ASN A 87 2.94 -13.60 -7.13
CA ASN A 87 2.91 -14.17 -8.45
C ASN A 87 2.61 -13.04 -9.45
N ASP A 88 3.61 -12.65 -10.26
CA ASP A 88 3.45 -11.52 -11.19
C ASP A 88 2.38 -11.80 -12.26
N MET A 89 2.12 -13.06 -12.57
CA MET A 89 1.17 -13.47 -13.59
C MET A 89 -0.28 -13.28 -13.14
N THR A 90 -0.57 -13.53 -11.87
CA THR A 90 -1.93 -13.43 -11.30
C THR A 90 -2.16 -12.15 -10.51
N GLY A 91 -1.10 -11.53 -9.97
CA GLY A 91 -1.17 -10.40 -9.04
C GLY A 91 -1.53 -10.81 -7.61
N GLU A 92 -1.59 -12.12 -7.34
CA GLU A 92 -1.86 -12.65 -6.01
C GLU A 92 -0.64 -12.55 -5.10
N VAL A 93 -0.85 -12.15 -3.85
CA VAL A 93 0.19 -12.18 -2.83
C VAL A 93 0.50 -13.64 -2.46
N ILE A 94 1.78 -13.99 -2.48
CA ILE A 94 2.26 -15.32 -2.09
C ILE A 94 2.71 -15.30 -0.64
N ASP A 95 3.52 -14.27 -0.29
CA ASP A 95 4.13 -14.14 1.03
C ASP A 95 4.51 -12.69 1.31
N GLY A 96 4.95 -12.38 2.53
CA GLY A 96 5.46 -11.06 2.87
C GLY A 96 5.90 -10.93 4.31
N LEU A 97 6.68 -9.90 4.56
CA LEU A 97 7.19 -9.53 5.88
C LEU A 97 6.95 -8.03 6.10
N ASP A 98 6.47 -7.70 7.27
CA ASP A 98 6.38 -6.33 7.74
C ASP A 98 7.45 -6.00 8.79
N ASP A 99 7.58 -4.72 9.08
CA ASP A 99 8.63 -4.15 9.91
C ASP A 99 8.81 -4.81 11.28
N VAL A 100 7.72 -5.14 11.98
CA VAL A 100 7.80 -5.75 13.33
C VAL A 100 8.18 -7.23 13.30
N HIS A 101 7.99 -7.91 12.18
CA HIS A 101 8.33 -9.32 12.01
C HIS A 101 9.73 -9.54 11.41
N ILE A 102 10.43 -8.47 11.02
CA ILE A 102 11.81 -8.57 10.54
C ILE A 102 12.76 -8.57 11.74
N THR A 103 13.45 -9.68 11.97
CA THR A 103 14.51 -9.80 12.99
C THR A 103 15.75 -9.04 12.52
N PRO A 104 16.36 -8.17 13.35
CA PRO A 104 17.56 -7.42 12.98
C PRO A 104 18.79 -8.31 12.84
N ASP A 105 19.74 -7.88 12.02
CA ASP A 105 21.04 -8.51 11.91
C ASP A 105 21.78 -8.48 13.24
N LYS A 106 22.72 -9.42 13.44
CA LYS A 106 23.50 -9.51 14.68
C LYS A 106 24.19 -8.18 15.02
N GLY A 107 23.88 -7.67 16.20
CA GLY A 107 24.39 -6.39 16.70
C GLY A 107 23.59 -5.17 16.23
N SER A 108 22.50 -5.39 15.56
CA SER A 108 21.51 -4.38 15.19
C SER A 108 20.24 -4.52 16.03
N VAL A 109 19.38 -3.51 15.99
CA VAL A 109 18.08 -3.47 16.66
C VAL A 109 16.99 -3.15 15.62
N ASN A 110 15.78 -3.65 15.86
CA ASN A 110 14.61 -3.27 15.08
C ASN A 110 13.96 -2.04 15.73
N PRO A 111 14.00 -0.85 15.08
CA PRO A 111 13.46 0.37 15.65
C PRO A 111 11.95 0.38 15.81
N TYR A 112 11.23 -0.54 15.18
CA TYR A 112 9.77 -0.68 15.31
C TYR A 112 9.34 -1.49 16.53
N LEU A 113 10.29 -2.03 17.30
CA LEU A 113 10.02 -2.84 18.49
C LEU A 113 10.39 -2.12 19.81
N ALA A 114 10.47 -0.79 19.81
CA ALA A 114 10.70 0.01 21.02
C ALA A 114 11.98 -0.40 21.80
N THR A 115 13.11 -0.38 21.15
CA THR A 115 14.37 -0.67 21.82
C THR A 115 15.08 0.61 22.23
N THR A 116 15.55 0.65 23.49
CA THR A 116 16.17 1.83 24.10
C THR A 116 17.62 2.07 23.66
N GLU A 117 18.23 1.18 22.90
CA GLU A 117 19.63 1.28 22.49
C GLU A 117 19.77 1.21 20.96
N SER A 118 20.22 2.31 20.38
CA SER A 118 20.59 2.38 18.95
C SER A 118 21.99 1.77 18.75
N LYS A 119 22.08 0.51 18.38
CA LYS A 119 23.33 -0.17 17.99
C LYS A 119 23.20 -0.72 16.58
N GLY A 120 23.19 0.16 15.59
CA GLY A 120 22.92 -0.24 14.23
C GLY A 120 21.44 -0.59 14.02
N ASN A 121 21.01 -0.60 12.79
CA ASN A 121 19.60 -0.81 12.41
C ASN A 121 19.51 -1.61 11.12
N ARG A 122 20.36 -2.62 10.96
CA ARG A 122 20.43 -3.43 9.73
C ARG A 122 19.55 -4.66 9.81
N PHE A 123 19.06 -5.06 8.65
CA PHE A 123 18.32 -6.30 8.46
C PHE A 123 18.77 -7.02 7.18
N THR A 124 18.52 -8.34 7.17
CA THR A 124 18.66 -9.20 5.99
C THR A 124 17.42 -10.08 5.88
N VAL A 125 16.72 -10.02 4.74
CA VAL A 125 15.55 -10.81 4.40
C VAL A 125 15.88 -11.67 3.18
N TYR A 126 15.36 -12.88 3.14
CA TYR A 126 15.52 -13.80 2.01
C TYR A 126 14.19 -14.03 1.29
N LEU A 127 14.27 -14.24 -0.01
CA LEU A 127 13.20 -14.79 -0.82
C LEU A 127 13.71 -16.13 -1.37
N LEU A 128 13.18 -17.23 -0.84
CA LEU A 128 13.65 -18.58 -1.11
C LEU A 128 12.52 -19.46 -1.64
N LYS A 129 12.90 -20.47 -2.39
CA LYS A 129 11.95 -21.50 -2.82
C LYS A 129 11.53 -22.37 -1.63
N GLN A 130 10.28 -22.76 -1.58
CA GLN A 130 9.78 -23.67 -0.55
C GLN A 130 10.56 -25.00 -0.55
N GLY A 131 10.95 -25.48 0.62
CA GLY A 131 11.78 -26.66 0.78
C GLY A 131 13.30 -26.42 0.69
N THR A 132 13.74 -25.16 0.51
CA THR A 132 15.18 -24.81 0.57
C THR A 132 15.76 -25.10 1.96
N ASP A 133 16.98 -25.67 2.01
CA ASP A 133 17.70 -25.88 3.27
C ASP A 133 18.14 -24.55 3.89
N LEU A 134 17.42 -24.12 4.92
CA LEU A 134 17.69 -22.86 5.63
C LEU A 134 19.04 -22.85 6.37
N SER A 135 19.70 -24.01 6.55
CA SER A 135 21.03 -24.05 7.16
C SER A 135 22.09 -23.31 6.33
N LEU A 136 21.83 -23.12 5.05
CA LEU A 136 22.69 -22.40 4.10
C LEU A 136 22.50 -20.88 4.15
N PHE A 137 21.45 -20.39 4.83
CA PHE A 137 21.06 -18.98 4.83
C PHE A 137 20.98 -18.44 6.26
N PRO A 138 22.09 -17.86 6.80
CA PRO A 138 22.07 -17.21 8.11
C PRO A 138 21.00 -16.10 8.14
N GLY A 139 20.25 -16.00 9.20
CA GLY A 139 19.12 -15.03 9.32
C GLY A 139 17.78 -15.60 8.84
N ALA A 140 17.74 -16.45 7.81
CA ALA A 140 16.50 -17.13 7.41
C ALA A 140 15.92 -18.02 8.52
N LYS A 141 16.79 -18.58 9.37
CA LYS A 141 16.39 -19.36 10.56
C LYS A 141 15.65 -18.57 11.63
N GLU A 142 15.75 -17.27 11.59
CA GLU A 142 15.09 -16.34 12.52
C GLU A 142 13.76 -15.80 11.99
N GLY A 143 13.25 -16.38 10.88
CA GLY A 143 11.97 -16.00 10.27
C GLY A 143 12.06 -14.92 9.19
N ASN A 144 13.26 -14.39 8.90
CA ASN A 144 13.47 -13.38 7.86
C ASN A 144 13.45 -13.98 6.46
N VAL A 145 12.40 -14.70 6.12
CA VAL A 145 12.26 -15.35 4.83
C VAL A 145 10.84 -15.27 4.29
N CYS A 146 10.73 -14.91 3.01
CA CYS A 146 9.53 -15.12 2.21
C CYS A 146 9.74 -16.31 1.30
N TYR A 147 8.68 -17.05 1.05
CA TYR A 147 8.73 -18.26 0.24
C TYR A 147 7.97 -18.12 -1.07
N PHE A 148 8.42 -18.83 -2.10
CA PHE A 148 7.69 -19.08 -3.33
C PHE A 148 7.72 -20.56 -3.70
N THR A 149 6.81 -20.98 -4.57
CA THR A 149 6.64 -22.37 -5.03
C THR A 149 7.13 -22.54 -6.47
N ASP A 150 7.28 -23.79 -6.90
CA ASP A 150 7.80 -24.17 -8.23
C ASP A 150 6.92 -23.70 -9.40
N ASP A 151 5.63 -23.53 -9.17
CA ASP A 151 4.64 -23.13 -10.16
C ASP A 151 4.63 -21.64 -10.46
N VAL A 152 5.39 -20.84 -9.72
CA VAL A 152 5.50 -19.39 -9.97
C VAL A 152 6.58 -19.12 -11.00
N GLU A 153 6.19 -18.75 -12.21
CA GLU A 153 7.10 -18.51 -13.34
C GLU A 153 7.75 -17.13 -13.32
N CYS A 154 7.10 -16.15 -12.70
CA CYS A 154 7.59 -14.78 -12.54
C CYS A 154 7.17 -14.24 -11.17
N LEU A 155 8.15 -13.74 -10.44
CA LEU A 155 7.97 -13.16 -9.11
C LEU A 155 8.06 -11.63 -9.17
N THR A 156 7.25 -10.98 -8.36
CA THR A 156 7.39 -9.55 -8.04
C THR A 156 7.60 -9.39 -6.55
N VAL A 157 8.65 -8.67 -6.17
CA VAL A 157 8.88 -8.17 -4.82
C VAL A 157 8.52 -6.70 -4.78
N CYS A 158 7.66 -6.30 -3.87
CA CYS A 158 7.27 -4.91 -3.64
C CYS A 158 7.72 -4.47 -2.25
N LEU A 159 8.60 -3.49 -2.19
CA LEU A 159 8.95 -2.75 -0.98
C LEU A 159 7.99 -1.57 -0.83
N ARG A 160 7.40 -1.40 0.35
CA ARG A 160 6.48 -0.31 0.67
C ARG A 160 6.95 0.50 1.86
N HIS A 161 6.92 1.82 1.74
CA HIS A 161 7.12 2.76 2.83
C HIS A 161 5.89 3.66 3.00
N TYR A 162 5.46 3.87 4.24
CA TYR A 162 4.36 4.77 4.58
C TYR A 162 4.85 5.85 5.52
N LEU A 163 4.56 7.11 5.20
CA LEU A 163 4.89 8.27 6.02
C LEU A 163 6.37 8.30 6.44
N GLY A 164 7.27 8.16 5.49
CA GLY A 164 8.70 8.30 5.73
C GLY A 164 9.12 9.76 5.96
N VAL A 165 10.25 9.95 6.66
CA VAL A 165 10.86 11.28 6.85
C VAL A 165 11.26 11.92 5.52
N ASP A 166 11.53 11.10 4.52
CA ASP A 166 11.73 11.47 3.12
C ASP A 166 11.21 10.34 2.20
N GLU A 167 11.49 10.42 0.90
CA GLU A 167 11.08 9.41 -0.08
C GLU A 167 11.57 8.00 0.28
N PHE A 168 12.78 7.87 0.85
CA PHE A 168 13.44 6.61 1.15
C PHE A 168 13.40 6.24 2.63
N GLY A 169 12.82 7.08 3.50
CA GLY A 169 12.84 6.87 4.95
C GLY A 169 14.21 7.12 5.57
N GLY A 170 14.96 8.11 5.05
CA GLY A 170 16.27 8.51 5.60
C GLY A 170 17.41 7.53 5.34
N VAL A 171 17.19 6.44 4.59
CA VAL A 171 18.18 5.41 4.28
C VAL A 171 18.21 5.09 2.79
N SER A 172 19.21 4.36 2.33
CA SER A 172 19.23 3.85 0.95
C SER A 172 18.26 2.68 0.77
N LEU A 173 17.76 2.50 -0.44
CA LEU A 173 17.00 1.28 -0.77
C LEU A 173 17.84 0.03 -0.50
N PRO A 174 17.23 -1.06 -0.02
CA PRO A 174 17.94 -2.30 0.27
C PRO A 174 18.65 -2.85 -0.95
N VAL A 175 19.82 -3.43 -0.73
CA VAL A 175 20.58 -4.12 -1.75
C VAL A 175 19.97 -5.49 -2.00
N VAL A 176 19.79 -5.85 -3.27
CA VAL A 176 19.28 -7.16 -3.69
C VAL A 176 20.37 -7.94 -4.37
N GLU A 177 20.64 -9.14 -3.90
CA GLU A 177 21.62 -10.07 -4.45
C GLU A 177 20.99 -11.41 -4.74
N GLY A 178 21.38 -12.02 -5.88
CA GLY A 178 21.03 -13.41 -6.17
C GLY A 178 21.77 -14.37 -5.25
N VAL A 179 21.09 -15.40 -4.76
CA VAL A 179 21.69 -16.50 -3.99
C VAL A 179 21.33 -17.85 -4.59
N ASN A 180 22.30 -18.74 -4.66
CA ASN A 180 22.06 -20.08 -5.15
C ASN A 180 21.35 -20.93 -4.07
N LEU A 181 20.18 -21.45 -4.39
CA LEU A 181 19.31 -22.17 -3.46
C LEU A 181 19.91 -23.48 -2.94
N ARG A 182 20.89 -24.06 -3.65
CA ARG A 182 21.52 -25.35 -3.28
C ARG A 182 22.79 -25.18 -2.48
N THR A 183 23.45 -24.02 -2.57
CA THR A 183 24.78 -23.80 -1.97
C THR A 183 24.83 -22.63 -1.01
N GLY A 184 23.81 -21.77 -0.98
CA GLY A 184 23.79 -20.52 -0.21
C GLY A 184 24.74 -19.42 -0.73
N LYS A 185 25.51 -19.68 -1.79
CA LYS A 185 26.49 -18.74 -2.31
C LYS A 185 25.82 -17.63 -3.10
N THR A 186 26.39 -16.42 -3.03
CA THR A 186 25.99 -15.30 -3.89
C THR A 186 26.25 -15.63 -5.35
N VAL A 187 25.27 -15.32 -6.19
CA VAL A 187 25.33 -15.50 -7.65
C VAL A 187 24.85 -14.19 -8.31
N THR A 188 24.93 -14.14 -9.63
CA THR A 188 24.41 -12.99 -10.38
C THR A 188 22.94 -12.80 -10.09
N THR A 189 22.56 -11.57 -9.69
CA THR A 189 21.17 -11.17 -9.50
C THR A 189 20.43 -11.25 -10.83
N PRO A 190 19.27 -11.92 -10.89
CA PRO A 190 18.49 -12.01 -12.13
C PRO A 190 18.20 -10.63 -12.73
N ASP A 191 18.10 -10.60 -14.06
CA ASP A 191 17.71 -9.36 -14.73
C ASP A 191 16.24 -9.01 -14.42
N ALA A 192 16.01 -7.72 -14.13
CA ALA A 192 14.67 -7.22 -13.90
C ALA A 192 13.83 -7.31 -15.18
N VAL A 193 12.59 -7.73 -15.03
CA VAL A 193 11.56 -7.67 -16.08
C VAL A 193 10.48 -6.64 -15.72
N VAL A 194 9.70 -6.25 -16.72
CA VAL A 194 8.55 -5.35 -16.49
C VAL A 194 7.47 -6.14 -15.75
N SER A 195 7.22 -5.79 -14.50
CA SER A 195 6.16 -6.40 -13.71
C SER A 195 4.78 -6.09 -14.29
N ARG A 196 3.87 -7.04 -14.26
CA ARG A 196 2.44 -6.81 -14.57
C ARG A 196 1.78 -5.86 -13.59
N ALA A 197 2.31 -5.74 -12.37
CA ALA A 197 1.90 -4.68 -11.44
C ALA A 197 1.98 -3.29 -12.08
N THR A 198 2.92 -3.08 -13.01
CA THR A 198 3.10 -1.83 -13.73
C THR A 198 2.17 -1.63 -14.90
N VAL A 199 1.51 -2.70 -15.36
CA VAL A 199 0.65 -2.74 -16.56
C VAL A 199 -0.78 -3.14 -16.17
N MET A 200 -1.21 -2.83 -14.94
CA MET A 200 -2.54 -3.21 -14.49
C MET A 200 -3.59 -2.66 -15.46
N ARG A 201 -4.34 -3.59 -16.03
CA ARG A 201 -5.39 -3.28 -16.99
C ARG A 201 -6.44 -2.45 -16.29
N GLN A 202 -6.73 -1.32 -16.87
CA GLN A 202 -7.97 -0.59 -16.64
C GLN A 202 -9.12 -1.59 -16.79
N GLY A 203 -9.82 -1.87 -15.69
CA GLY A 203 -11.03 -2.66 -15.76
C GLY A 203 -12.07 -1.90 -16.60
N ASN A 204 -12.77 -2.60 -17.46
CA ASN A 204 -13.89 -2.02 -18.17
C ASN A 204 -15.10 -1.99 -17.21
N TYR A 205 -15.13 -1.01 -16.32
CA TYR A 205 -16.17 -0.85 -15.29
C TYR A 205 -17.35 -0.02 -15.81
N GLU A 206 -17.81 -0.29 -17.02
CA GLU A 206 -18.93 0.42 -17.65
C GLU A 206 -20.29 0.14 -16.96
N HIS A 207 -20.36 -0.89 -16.13
CA HIS A 207 -21.60 -1.29 -15.46
C HIS A 207 -21.54 -1.02 -13.96
N VAL A 208 -21.64 0.23 -13.55
CA VAL A 208 -22.24 0.54 -12.26
C VAL A 208 -23.75 0.62 -12.52
N ALA A 209 -24.52 -0.35 -12.01
CA ALA A 209 -25.97 -0.28 -12.03
C ALA A 209 -26.41 1.10 -11.53
N SER A 210 -27.49 1.62 -12.09
CA SER A 210 -28.07 2.89 -11.67
C SER A 210 -28.19 2.91 -10.16
N ASP A 211 -27.33 3.71 -9.53
CA ASP A 211 -27.21 3.75 -8.09
C ASP A 211 -28.24 4.75 -7.56
N ASP A 212 -29.49 4.33 -7.55
CA ASP A 212 -30.60 5.10 -7.02
C ASP A 212 -30.65 5.07 -5.49
N ASN A 213 -29.80 4.25 -4.86
CA ASN A 213 -29.74 4.16 -3.41
C ASN A 213 -28.98 5.35 -2.82
N ASN A 214 -29.58 5.99 -1.84
CA ASN A 214 -28.93 7.04 -1.05
C ASN A 214 -27.92 6.46 -0.04
N GLU A 215 -28.05 5.20 0.33
CA GLU A 215 -27.11 4.49 1.20
C GLU A 215 -26.02 3.80 0.39
N VAL A 216 -24.78 4.02 0.77
CA VAL A 216 -23.58 3.49 0.12
C VAL A 216 -22.79 2.70 1.15
N PRO A 217 -23.08 1.39 1.35
CA PRO A 217 -22.39 0.57 2.32
C PRO A 217 -20.94 0.33 1.92
N PHE A 218 -20.08 0.21 2.94
CA PHE A 218 -18.71 -0.25 2.76
C PHE A 218 -18.65 -1.76 2.98
N ILE A 219 -17.88 -2.44 2.16
CA ILE A 219 -17.66 -3.89 2.22
C ILE A 219 -16.16 -4.18 2.38
N LEU A 220 -15.81 -5.35 2.89
CA LEU A 220 -14.42 -5.78 2.87
C LEU A 220 -14.02 -6.14 1.44
N ALA A 221 -12.96 -5.48 0.93
CA ALA A 221 -12.47 -5.69 -0.42
C ALA A 221 -12.05 -7.15 -0.63
N PRO A 222 -12.31 -7.73 -1.81
CA PRO A 222 -11.83 -9.06 -2.12
C PRO A 222 -10.31 -9.12 -2.08
N ARG A 223 -9.77 -10.22 -1.57
CA ARG A 223 -8.33 -10.48 -1.58
C ARG A 223 -7.94 -11.12 -2.92
N GLY A 224 -6.76 -10.80 -3.43
CA GLY A 224 -6.18 -11.48 -4.59
C GLY A 224 -6.20 -10.74 -5.91
N ALA A 225 -6.62 -9.47 -5.95
CA ALA A 225 -6.44 -8.62 -7.14
C ALA A 225 -5.71 -7.32 -6.80
N TYR A 226 -5.09 -6.68 -7.80
CA TYR A 226 -4.44 -5.37 -7.67
C TYR A 226 -3.22 -5.33 -6.73
N PHE A 227 -2.45 -6.44 -6.60
CA PHE A 227 -1.23 -6.48 -5.78
C PHE A 227 -1.48 -5.96 -4.35
N PRO A 228 -2.39 -6.57 -3.60
CA PRO A 228 -2.78 -6.10 -2.28
C PRO A 228 -1.60 -6.15 -1.31
N ASN A 229 -1.57 -5.25 -0.34
CA ASN A 229 -0.62 -5.36 0.75
C ASN A 229 -1.14 -6.44 1.73
N ASN A 230 -0.36 -7.49 1.97
CA ASN A 230 -0.72 -8.57 2.88
C ASN A 230 -0.81 -8.15 4.36
N SER A 231 -0.23 -7.00 4.70
CA SER A 231 -0.33 -6.39 6.04
C SER A 231 -1.49 -5.40 6.16
N THR A 232 -2.38 -5.31 5.16
CA THR A 232 -3.45 -4.31 5.10
C THR A 232 -4.77 -4.95 4.73
N ASP A 233 -5.83 -4.57 5.42
CA ASP A 233 -7.20 -4.85 5.00
C ASP A 233 -7.91 -3.55 4.61
N TYR A 234 -8.87 -3.67 3.69
CA TYR A 234 -9.48 -2.53 3.02
C TYR A 234 -11.00 -2.63 3.07
N LEU A 235 -11.67 -1.63 3.67
CA LEU A 235 -13.07 -1.40 3.38
C LEU A 235 -13.19 -0.56 2.13
N PHE A 236 -14.14 -0.93 1.31
CA PHE A 236 -14.32 -0.34 -0.01
C PHE A 236 -15.78 -0.03 -0.25
N CYS A 237 -16.06 1.14 -0.81
CA CYS A 237 -17.34 1.43 -1.41
C CYS A 237 -17.15 2.07 -2.77
N ARG A 238 -18.15 1.98 -3.61
CA ARG A 238 -18.19 2.69 -4.88
C ARG A 238 -19.57 3.29 -5.09
N THR A 239 -19.59 4.44 -5.75
CA THR A 239 -20.83 5.09 -6.11
C THR A 239 -20.63 6.03 -7.28
N LYS A 240 -21.73 6.33 -7.98
CA LYS A 240 -21.78 7.47 -8.88
C LYS A 240 -22.09 8.71 -8.06
N LEU A 241 -21.25 9.73 -8.18
CA LEU A 241 -21.40 11.02 -7.50
C LEU A 241 -21.35 12.15 -8.54
N THR A 242 -22.46 12.84 -8.73
CA THR A 242 -22.55 13.98 -9.64
C THR A 242 -22.06 15.25 -8.97
N THR A 243 -21.79 16.32 -9.75
CA THR A 243 -21.25 17.57 -9.24
C THR A 243 -22.15 18.28 -8.24
N ASP A 244 -23.46 18.04 -8.26
CA ASP A 244 -24.44 18.62 -7.34
C ASP A 244 -24.77 17.74 -6.14
N GLN A 245 -24.08 16.62 -5.99
CA GLN A 245 -24.23 15.68 -4.88
C GLN A 245 -23.08 15.75 -3.86
N VAL A 246 -23.39 15.30 -2.66
CA VAL A 246 -22.45 15.13 -1.55
C VAL A 246 -22.63 13.71 -1.02
N LEU A 247 -21.52 13.00 -0.81
CA LEU A 247 -21.51 11.75 -0.07
C LEU A 247 -20.88 12.03 1.31
N SER A 248 -21.57 11.65 2.36
CA SER A 248 -21.04 11.75 3.73
C SER A 248 -21.11 10.42 4.45
N PHE A 249 -20.11 10.12 5.27
CA PHE A 249 -20.09 8.95 6.14
C PHE A 249 -19.42 9.25 7.46
N SER A 250 -19.95 8.68 8.55
CA SER A 250 -19.43 8.87 9.89
C SER A 250 -19.15 7.52 10.53
N PHE A 251 -18.02 7.40 11.22
CA PHE A 251 -17.63 6.19 11.92
C PHE A 251 -16.58 6.52 12.99
N ILE A 252 -16.38 5.62 13.95
CA ILE A 252 -15.27 5.70 14.91
C ILE A 252 -14.05 5.07 14.25
N PRO A 253 -12.97 5.85 13.97
CA PRO A 253 -11.76 5.27 13.38
C PRO A 253 -11.10 4.28 14.34
N VAL A 254 -10.41 3.27 13.76
CA VAL A 254 -9.59 2.37 14.56
C VAL A 254 -8.53 3.16 15.34
N PRO A 255 -8.35 2.90 16.65
CA PRO A 255 -7.29 3.54 17.42
C PRO A 255 -5.91 3.17 16.88
N VAL A 256 -5.05 4.18 16.72
CA VAL A 256 -3.68 4.00 16.24
C VAL A 256 -2.67 4.55 17.25
N PRO A 257 -1.49 3.94 17.37
CA PRO A 257 -0.50 4.36 18.33
C PRO A 257 0.13 5.70 17.93
N SER A 258 0.45 6.51 18.92
CA SER A 258 1.17 7.77 18.73
C SER A 258 2.69 7.61 18.84
N ARG A 259 3.16 6.52 19.43
CA ARG A 259 4.56 6.24 19.74
C ARG A 259 4.93 4.83 19.30
N VAL A 260 6.22 4.62 19.01
CA VAL A 260 6.76 3.32 18.60
C VAL A 260 6.58 2.26 19.69
N GLU A 261 6.70 2.66 20.96
CA GLU A 261 6.53 1.76 22.11
C GLU A 261 5.16 1.09 22.15
N ASP A 262 4.17 1.74 21.56
CA ASP A 262 2.79 1.25 21.52
C ASP A 262 2.47 0.45 20.24
N TYR A 263 3.46 0.21 19.36
CA TYR A 263 3.24 -0.48 18.08
C TYR A 263 2.83 -1.94 18.26
N LEU A 264 3.44 -2.65 19.20
CA LEU A 264 3.00 -3.99 19.57
C LEU A 264 1.72 -3.88 20.40
N GLY A 265 0.68 -4.61 19.96
CA GLY A 265 -0.64 -4.59 20.61
C GLY A 265 -1.54 -3.41 20.22
N ALA A 266 -1.12 -2.57 19.26
CA ALA A 266 -2.00 -1.57 18.68
C ALA A 266 -3.14 -2.22 17.90
N ARG A 267 -4.34 -1.58 17.89
CA ARG A 267 -5.50 -2.06 17.11
C ARG A 267 -5.28 -1.96 15.61
N ALA A 268 -4.52 -0.95 15.17
CA ALA A 268 -3.91 -0.85 13.85
C ALA A 268 -2.70 0.07 13.95
N ARG A 269 -1.75 -0.06 13.03
CA ARG A 269 -0.57 0.80 12.94
C ARG A 269 -0.89 2.17 12.36
N TYR A 270 -1.80 2.20 11.41
CA TYR A 270 -2.10 3.34 10.56
C TYR A 270 -3.46 3.11 9.90
N TRP A 271 -4.20 4.19 9.68
CA TRP A 271 -5.32 4.16 8.76
C TRP A 271 -5.31 5.36 7.82
N SER A 272 -5.88 5.16 6.65
CA SER A 272 -6.12 6.22 5.68
C SER A 272 -7.41 6.00 4.91
N ILE A 273 -7.94 7.09 4.36
CA ILE A 273 -9.05 7.06 3.41
C ILE A 273 -8.55 7.67 2.10
N CYS A 274 -8.79 6.98 1.00
CA CYS A 274 -8.47 7.44 -0.34
C CYS A 274 -9.71 7.47 -1.21
N ILE A 275 -9.82 8.50 -2.03
CA ILE A 275 -10.78 8.56 -3.15
C ILE A 275 -10.02 8.25 -4.42
N GLY A 276 -10.54 7.33 -5.21
CA GLY A 276 -10.02 6.96 -6.52
C GLY A 276 -11.11 6.85 -7.56
N SER A 277 -10.70 6.71 -8.81
CA SER A 277 -11.61 6.44 -9.91
C SER A 277 -11.70 4.94 -10.19
N LEU A 278 -12.92 4.43 -10.40
CA LEU A 278 -13.09 3.07 -10.89
C LEU A 278 -12.64 2.88 -12.34
N GLN A 279 -12.55 3.95 -13.12
CA GLN A 279 -12.19 3.85 -14.53
C GLN A 279 -10.70 3.58 -14.75
N ASN A 280 -9.84 4.13 -13.89
CA ASN A 280 -8.38 4.01 -14.01
C ASN A 280 -7.65 3.60 -12.75
N THR A 281 -8.38 3.36 -11.67
CA THR A 281 -7.86 2.92 -10.36
C THR A 281 -6.82 3.84 -9.71
N PHE A 282 -6.71 5.10 -10.14
CA PHE A 282 -5.87 6.10 -9.49
C PHE A 282 -6.51 6.63 -8.20
N SER A 283 -5.67 7.02 -7.24
CA SER A 283 -6.08 7.78 -6.06
C SER A 283 -5.87 9.29 -6.30
N TYR A 284 -6.86 10.08 -5.97
CA TYR A 284 -6.85 11.55 -6.20
C TYR A 284 -6.74 12.35 -4.93
N SER A 285 -7.39 11.88 -3.89
CA SER A 285 -7.39 12.54 -2.60
C SER A 285 -7.27 11.48 -1.53
N SER A 286 -6.48 11.77 -0.52
CA SER A 286 -6.31 10.89 0.64
C SER A 286 -6.14 11.73 1.89
N PHE A 287 -6.61 11.20 3.01
CA PHE A 287 -6.19 11.69 4.31
C PHE A 287 -5.96 10.51 5.27
N TYR A 288 -5.19 10.76 6.33
CA TYR A 288 -4.79 9.74 7.28
C TYR A 288 -4.96 10.18 8.73
N ASP A 289 -4.79 9.27 9.64
CA ASP A 289 -5.12 9.36 11.06
C ASP A 289 -4.65 10.64 11.79
N LYS A 290 -3.53 11.25 11.39
CA LYS A 290 -2.99 12.46 12.04
C LYS A 290 -3.40 13.78 11.38
N MET A 291 -4.12 13.74 10.26
CA MET A 291 -4.58 14.95 9.58
C MET A 291 -5.85 15.55 10.20
N LEU A 292 -6.54 14.79 11.05
CA LEU A 292 -7.70 15.22 11.79
C LEU A 292 -7.50 14.97 13.29
N SER A 293 -7.70 15.99 14.11
CA SER A 293 -7.66 15.86 15.56
C SER A 293 -9.06 15.56 16.09
N TYR A 294 -9.22 14.44 16.77
CA TYR A 294 -10.47 13.98 17.39
C TYR A 294 -10.16 13.18 18.66
N PRO A 295 -11.06 13.16 19.67
CA PRO A 295 -10.88 12.29 20.82
C PRO A 295 -11.03 10.81 20.43
N GLU A 296 -10.37 9.94 21.16
CA GLU A 296 -10.57 8.49 21.02
C GLU A 296 -12.03 8.12 21.25
N ASN A 297 -12.54 7.17 20.47
CA ASN A 297 -13.93 6.70 20.46
C ASN A 297 -14.99 7.73 20.02
N GLU A 298 -14.57 8.87 19.48
CA GLU A 298 -15.51 9.81 18.84
C GLU A 298 -15.60 9.54 17.34
N LYS A 299 -16.82 9.74 16.82
CA LYS A 299 -17.06 9.60 15.37
C LYS A 299 -16.44 10.78 14.63
N ILE A 300 -15.71 10.47 13.57
CA ILE A 300 -15.36 11.45 12.54
C ILE A 300 -16.42 11.44 11.43
N THR A 301 -16.52 12.55 10.70
CA THR A 301 -17.37 12.65 9.51
C THR A 301 -16.54 13.02 8.30
N VAL A 302 -16.58 12.17 7.28
CA VAL A 302 -15.95 12.44 5.98
C VAL A 302 -17.01 12.91 5.01
N ILE A 303 -16.72 14.00 4.31
CA ILE A 303 -17.62 14.63 3.34
C ILE A 303 -16.91 14.66 2.00
N VAL A 304 -17.43 13.90 1.04
CA VAL A 304 -16.90 13.83 -0.32
C VAL A 304 -17.75 14.68 -1.23
N VAL A 305 -17.13 15.61 -1.94
CA VAL A 305 -17.81 16.56 -2.82
C VAL A 305 -16.94 16.86 -4.04
N SER A 306 -17.56 17.09 -5.21
CA SER A 306 -16.82 17.53 -6.39
C SER A 306 -16.18 18.90 -6.19
N ALA A 307 -14.94 19.08 -6.64
CA ALA A 307 -14.28 20.38 -6.71
C ALA A 307 -15.04 21.36 -7.62
N ASN A 308 -15.84 20.84 -8.54
CA ASN A 308 -16.68 21.61 -9.48
C ASN A 308 -18.12 21.79 -8.95
N ASN A 309 -18.41 21.44 -7.70
CA ASN A 309 -19.72 21.68 -7.11
C ASN A 309 -20.01 23.18 -7.02
N PRO A 310 -21.13 23.67 -7.62
CA PRO A 310 -21.42 25.13 -7.67
C PRO A 310 -21.60 25.76 -6.27
N ARG A 311 -21.82 24.95 -5.24
CA ARG A 311 -22.01 25.36 -3.86
C ARG A 311 -20.92 24.83 -2.93
N LEU A 312 -19.74 24.49 -3.45
CA LEU A 312 -18.62 23.94 -2.69
C LEU A 312 -18.27 24.76 -1.44
N ALA A 313 -18.25 26.10 -1.57
CA ALA A 313 -17.97 26.98 -0.45
C ALA A 313 -18.99 26.88 0.69
N GLU A 314 -20.28 26.69 0.34
CA GLU A 314 -21.34 26.47 1.34
C GLU A 314 -21.20 25.10 2.01
N VAL A 315 -20.86 24.06 1.23
CA VAL A 315 -20.60 22.73 1.76
C VAL A 315 -19.43 22.76 2.75
N LYS A 316 -18.31 23.40 2.39
CA LYS A 316 -17.15 23.55 3.29
C LYS A 316 -17.51 24.30 4.56
N LYS A 317 -18.31 25.37 4.45
CA LYS A 317 -18.79 26.11 5.62
C LYS A 317 -19.67 25.26 6.51
N ALA A 318 -20.63 24.54 5.94
CA ALA A 318 -21.50 23.65 6.70
C ALA A 318 -20.74 22.46 7.33
N ALA A 319 -19.71 21.97 6.65
CA ALA A 319 -18.82 20.96 7.19
C ALA A 319 -18.06 21.44 8.43
N ALA A 320 -17.61 22.69 8.45
CA ALA A 320 -16.88 23.26 9.58
C ALA A 320 -17.70 23.29 10.89
N ASP A 321 -19.03 23.26 10.79
CA ASP A 321 -19.95 23.19 11.94
C ASP A 321 -20.16 21.74 12.43
N ILE A 322 -19.63 20.75 11.74
CA ILE A 322 -19.69 19.33 12.13
C ILE A 322 -18.43 18.98 12.92
N PRO A 323 -18.54 18.54 14.17
CA PRO A 323 -17.39 18.11 14.93
C PRO A 323 -16.61 17.00 14.18
N TYR A 324 -15.29 17.12 14.21
CA TYR A 324 -14.37 16.15 13.65
C TYR A 324 -14.66 15.76 12.18
N SER A 325 -15.01 16.79 11.37
CA SER A 325 -15.27 16.57 9.96
C SER A 325 -14.03 16.81 9.09
N TYR A 326 -13.98 16.11 7.95
CA TYR A 326 -12.97 16.28 6.91
C TYR A 326 -13.64 16.32 5.54
N VAL A 327 -13.34 17.36 4.75
CA VAL A 327 -13.86 17.49 3.38
C VAL A 327 -12.82 16.97 2.41
N MET A 328 -13.20 15.94 1.65
CA MET A 328 -12.42 15.39 0.56
C MET A 328 -12.99 15.84 -0.78
N GLU A 329 -12.19 16.54 -1.55
CA GLU A 329 -12.57 17.00 -2.89
C GLU A 329 -12.08 16.02 -3.94
N TRP A 330 -12.85 15.85 -4.99
CA TRP A 330 -12.46 15.14 -6.19
C TRP A 330 -12.88 15.95 -7.42
N ASP A 331 -12.13 15.79 -8.51
CA ASP A 331 -12.38 16.53 -9.74
C ASP A 331 -12.61 15.54 -10.89
N GLU A 332 -13.86 15.41 -11.29
CA GLU A 332 -14.31 14.52 -12.35
C GLU A 332 -13.74 14.85 -13.73
N THR A 333 -13.18 16.05 -13.89
CA THR A 333 -12.61 16.54 -15.14
C THR A 333 -11.13 16.23 -15.31
N ILE A 334 -10.44 15.85 -14.23
CA ILE A 334 -9.03 15.46 -14.32
C ILE A 334 -8.89 14.28 -15.28
N VAL A 335 -7.89 14.36 -16.14
CA VAL A 335 -7.53 13.30 -17.07
C VAL A 335 -6.30 12.53 -16.59
N ASP A 336 -6.28 11.23 -16.81
CA ASP A 336 -5.12 10.40 -16.54
C ASP A 336 -4.00 10.61 -17.57
N ALA A 337 -2.90 9.88 -17.42
CA ALA A 337 -1.75 9.93 -18.32
C ALA A 337 -2.11 9.52 -19.78
N HIS A 338 -3.27 8.89 -20.00
CA HIS A 338 -3.78 8.49 -21.29
C HIS A 338 -4.86 9.46 -21.84
N GLY A 339 -5.11 10.57 -21.12
CA GLY A 339 -6.11 11.56 -21.50
C GLY A 339 -7.56 11.15 -21.24
N LYS A 340 -7.79 10.07 -20.44
CA LYS A 340 -9.12 9.64 -20.06
C LYS A 340 -9.57 10.37 -18.80
N ALA A 341 -10.77 10.98 -18.85
CA ALA A 341 -11.32 11.64 -17.67
C ALA A 341 -11.63 10.63 -16.55
N ILE A 342 -11.49 11.08 -15.31
CA ILE A 342 -11.80 10.31 -14.09
C ILE A 342 -13.27 9.91 -14.07
N GLY A 343 -14.14 10.83 -14.51
CA GLY A 343 -15.57 10.63 -14.50
C GLY A 343 -16.23 10.74 -13.13
N ASP A 344 -17.48 10.38 -13.06
CA ASP A 344 -18.37 10.54 -11.91
C ASP A 344 -18.51 9.25 -11.06
N ILE A 345 -17.80 8.16 -11.44
CA ILE A 345 -17.80 6.90 -10.70
C ILE A 345 -16.56 6.84 -9.81
N ILE A 346 -16.76 6.99 -8.52
CA ILE A 346 -15.70 7.00 -7.53
C ILE A 346 -15.64 5.71 -6.73
N ALA A 347 -14.45 5.40 -6.26
CA ALA A 347 -14.18 4.39 -5.26
C ALA A 347 -13.59 5.04 -4.02
N ILE A 348 -14.04 4.64 -2.85
CA ILE A 348 -13.46 5.08 -1.58
C ILE A 348 -12.91 3.86 -0.87
N MET A 349 -11.66 3.96 -0.43
CA MET A 349 -10.98 2.90 0.30
C MET A 349 -10.57 3.41 1.67
N TYR A 350 -11.03 2.73 2.72
CA TYR A 350 -10.56 2.88 4.08
C TYR A 350 -9.60 1.74 4.38
N ARG A 351 -8.33 2.08 4.65
CA ARG A 351 -7.24 1.12 4.92
C ARG A 351 -6.94 1.06 6.39
N ASN A 352 -6.73 -0.15 6.89
CA ASN A 352 -6.09 -0.39 8.19
C ASN A 352 -4.83 -1.23 7.98
N ILE A 353 -3.67 -0.70 8.36
CA ILE A 353 -2.39 -1.40 8.33
C ILE A 353 -2.18 -2.14 9.65
N LEU A 354 -1.81 -3.41 9.57
CA LEU A 354 -1.63 -4.33 10.70
C LEU A 354 -2.85 -4.31 11.64
N PRO A 355 -4.08 -4.55 11.13
CA PRO A 355 -5.25 -4.60 12.00
C PRO A 355 -5.17 -5.82 12.93
N ASP A 356 -5.45 -5.60 14.21
CA ASP A 356 -5.47 -6.63 15.24
C ASP A 356 -6.70 -7.51 15.12
N ASN A 357 -6.53 -8.80 14.83
CA ASN A 357 -7.64 -9.75 14.69
C ASN A 357 -8.29 -10.17 16.02
N THR A 358 -7.69 -9.82 17.16
CA THR A 358 -8.24 -10.09 18.49
C THR A 358 -9.20 -8.98 18.95
N TRP A 359 -9.22 -7.85 18.27
CA TRP A 359 -10.13 -6.76 18.55
C TRP A 359 -11.47 -6.98 17.83
N GLU A 360 -12.59 -6.93 18.56
CA GLU A 360 -13.91 -7.27 18.05
C GLU A 360 -14.38 -6.41 16.85
N HIS A 361 -13.95 -5.13 16.79
CA HIS A 361 -14.30 -4.21 15.70
C HIS A 361 -13.23 -4.15 14.58
N SER A 362 -12.33 -5.13 14.53
CA SER A 362 -11.32 -5.20 13.48
C SER A 362 -11.93 -5.55 12.14
N ILE A 363 -11.54 -4.81 11.08
CA ILE A 363 -11.93 -5.17 9.71
C ILE A 363 -11.41 -6.56 9.31
N LYS A 364 -10.42 -7.10 10.02
CA LYS A 364 -9.87 -8.43 9.81
C LYS A 364 -10.84 -9.56 10.19
N ASN A 365 -11.84 -9.26 11.00
CA ASN A 365 -12.88 -10.20 11.43
C ASN A 365 -14.06 -10.26 10.44
N MET A 366 -14.07 -9.41 9.42
CA MET A 366 -15.07 -9.43 8.36
C MET A 366 -14.77 -10.51 7.32
N GLU A 367 -15.80 -10.96 6.62
CA GLU A 367 -15.66 -11.83 5.44
C GLU A 367 -15.55 -10.98 4.18
N PRO A 368 -14.54 -11.22 3.30
CA PRO A 368 -14.45 -10.50 2.06
C PRO A 368 -15.56 -10.92 1.08
N VAL A 369 -16.00 -10.00 0.25
CA VAL A 369 -16.83 -10.37 -0.92
C VAL A 369 -15.98 -11.09 -1.96
N VAL A 370 -16.60 -11.91 -2.80
CA VAL A 370 -15.86 -12.82 -3.69
C VAL A 370 -15.28 -12.13 -4.94
N SER A 371 -15.78 -10.94 -5.29
CA SER A 371 -15.42 -10.27 -6.56
C SER A 371 -15.55 -8.77 -6.48
N TYR A 372 -14.81 -8.08 -7.36
CA TYR A 372 -14.92 -6.63 -7.60
C TYR A 372 -16.07 -6.23 -8.57
N GLY A 373 -16.94 -7.15 -8.97
CA GLY A 373 -18.12 -6.86 -9.78
C GLY A 373 -19.04 -5.81 -9.15
N ASP A 374 -20.33 -5.89 -9.31
CA ASP A 374 -21.26 -5.08 -8.50
C ASP A 374 -21.16 -5.56 -7.05
N PRO A 375 -20.55 -4.80 -6.12
CA PRO A 375 -20.26 -5.28 -4.78
C PRO A 375 -21.51 -5.62 -4.00
N TYR A 376 -22.62 -4.98 -4.30
CA TYR A 376 -23.85 -5.18 -3.55
C TYR A 376 -24.63 -6.42 -4.00
N SER A 377 -24.54 -6.78 -5.29
CA SER A 377 -25.09 -8.05 -5.80
C SER A 377 -24.29 -9.28 -5.35
N MET A 378 -23.09 -9.07 -4.81
CA MET A 378 -22.18 -10.13 -4.38
C MET A 378 -22.13 -10.33 -2.86
N VAL A 379 -22.81 -9.50 -2.09
CA VAL A 379 -22.98 -9.70 -0.66
C VAL A 379 -23.89 -10.90 -0.44
N THR A 380 -23.33 -11.96 0.12
CA THR A 380 -24.06 -13.19 0.45
C THR A 380 -24.39 -13.29 1.93
N ASN A 381 -23.61 -12.59 2.78
CA ASN A 381 -23.80 -12.52 4.21
C ASN A 381 -23.60 -11.08 4.71
N PRO A 382 -24.69 -10.27 4.78
CA PRO A 382 -24.60 -8.87 5.22
C PRO A 382 -24.01 -8.70 6.62
N GLU A 383 -24.26 -9.63 7.54
CA GLU A 383 -23.81 -9.58 8.94
C GLU A 383 -22.27 -9.57 9.07
N THR A 384 -21.57 -10.15 8.11
CA THR A 384 -20.10 -10.26 8.13
C THR A 384 -19.40 -9.49 7.01
N GLN A 385 -20.13 -9.13 5.96
CA GLN A 385 -19.55 -8.52 4.75
C GLN A 385 -19.80 -7.01 4.66
N ILE A 386 -20.82 -6.47 5.34
CA ILE A 386 -21.16 -5.05 5.32
C ILE A 386 -20.63 -4.38 6.58
N ALA A 387 -19.78 -3.37 6.42
CA ALA A 387 -18.99 -2.78 7.50
C ALA A 387 -19.82 -2.23 8.66
N HIS A 388 -20.85 -1.42 8.40
CA HIS A 388 -21.67 -0.82 9.47
C HIS A 388 -22.53 -1.85 10.23
N ILE A 389 -22.78 -3.01 9.62
CA ILE A 389 -23.48 -4.13 10.28
C ILE A 389 -22.47 -4.93 11.11
N ALA A 390 -21.36 -5.34 10.48
CA ALA A 390 -20.37 -6.20 11.12
C ALA A 390 -19.58 -5.51 12.23
N LEU A 391 -19.27 -4.21 12.10
CA LEU A 391 -18.40 -3.46 13.00
C LEU A 391 -19.15 -2.40 13.83
N GLY A 392 -20.45 -2.27 13.64
CA GLY A 392 -21.27 -1.25 14.31
C GLY A 392 -20.76 0.17 14.03
N ASP A 393 -20.55 0.96 15.06
CA ASP A 393 -20.10 2.36 14.96
C ASP A 393 -18.70 2.53 14.34
N TYR A 394 -17.89 1.47 14.28
CA TYR A 394 -16.56 1.47 13.64
C TYR A 394 -16.64 1.21 12.13
N GLY A 395 -17.78 0.76 11.61
CA GLY A 395 -18.00 0.53 10.19
C GLY A 395 -18.68 1.73 9.53
N PRO A 396 -18.06 2.34 8.48
CA PRO A 396 -18.68 3.45 7.76
C PRO A 396 -19.91 3.02 6.95
N LEU A 397 -20.93 3.89 6.93
CA LEU A 397 -22.06 3.85 6.00
C LEU A 397 -22.14 5.19 5.29
N GLY A 398 -22.02 5.20 3.97
CA GLY A 398 -22.17 6.38 3.15
C GLY A 398 -23.62 6.79 2.98
N VAL A 399 -23.89 8.09 3.01
CA VAL A 399 -25.17 8.68 2.66
C VAL A 399 -24.98 9.67 1.53
N LYS A 400 -25.52 9.36 0.37
CA LYS A 400 -25.53 10.21 -0.81
C LYS A 400 -26.79 11.09 -0.82
N GLN A 401 -26.61 12.37 -1.07
CA GLN A 401 -27.69 13.36 -1.07
C GLN A 401 -27.36 14.52 -2.01
N THR A 402 -28.35 15.26 -2.44
CA THR A 402 -28.09 16.52 -3.16
C THR A 402 -27.41 17.53 -2.23
N THR A 403 -26.64 18.46 -2.82
CA THR A 403 -26.05 19.57 -2.05
C THR A 403 -27.10 20.36 -1.28
N GLY A 404 -28.29 20.54 -1.87
CA GLY A 404 -29.42 21.22 -1.20
C GLY A 404 -29.89 20.49 0.05
N GLU A 405 -30.06 19.18 0.00
CA GLU A 405 -30.45 18.35 1.14
C GLU A 405 -29.39 18.35 2.24
N PHE A 406 -28.10 18.23 1.86
CA PHE A 406 -26.99 18.31 2.80
C PHE A 406 -26.99 19.63 3.59
N LEU A 407 -27.19 20.75 2.91
CA LEU A 407 -27.19 22.08 3.54
C LEU A 407 -28.46 22.35 4.35
N ASN A 408 -29.62 21.80 3.97
CA ASN A 408 -30.89 22.01 4.67
C ASN A 408 -30.98 21.23 6.00
N LYS A 409 -30.36 20.06 6.10
CA LYS A 409 -30.29 19.29 7.37
C LYS A 409 -29.46 19.99 8.45
N ARG A 410 -28.80 21.11 8.12
CA ARG A 410 -27.86 21.84 8.97
C ARG A 410 -28.35 23.27 9.33
N LYS A 411 -29.55 23.62 8.89
CA LYS A 411 -30.29 24.83 9.34
C LYS A 411 -31.19 24.50 10.52
#